data_48721401858d7384f7e29be96a072b73
#
_entry.id   48721401858d7384f7e29be96a072b73
#
_cell.length_a   1.000
_cell.length_b   1.000
_cell.length_c   1.000
_cell.angle_alpha   90.00
_cell.angle_beta   90.00
_cell.angle_gamma   90.00
#
_symmetry.space_group_name_H-M   'P 1'
#
loop_
_entity.id
_entity.type
_entity.pdbx_description
1 polymer ?
#
loop_
_entity_poly.entity_id
_entity_poly.type
_entity_poly.pdbx_seq_one_letter_code
_entity_poly.pdbx_strand_id
1 'polypeptide(L)'
;MRRTTTIMAAACLALLVAGPAQAQDETEKAVEKYRQMLKEDPWSNPALLDADRGEALWKTAAGPSRATLEKCDLGKGPGVVDGAFAELPRYFADAGKVMDLETRLLWCMEKLQGMNRADLVKRPHPAGGQPVKDLGAIATYVASKSNGLKYSAKLDAPQEKAVVELGQAVFFRRQGPHDFACATCHADSGKRIRLQGLPYLSQKEEAKQVIGQWPAYRVSTTHVMTMQHRLYDCYWQMRMPELEMGSDVSVALIAYLTKTAEGGEIAAPGLKR
;
A
#
# COMPACT_ATOMS: atom_id res chain seq x y z
N MET A 1 -48.33 -17.53 -47.30
CA MET A 1 -48.06 -17.64 -45.85
C MET A 1 -46.61 -18.03 -45.57
N ARG A 2 -45.63 -17.14 -45.71
CA ARG A 2 -44.20 -17.36 -45.36
C ARG A 2 -43.47 -16.01 -45.25
N ARG A 3 -43.76 -15.21 -44.18
CA ARG A 3 -42.98 -13.98 -43.91
C ARG A 3 -43.00 -13.55 -42.43
N THR A 4 -43.34 -14.41 -41.47
CA THR A 4 -43.47 -13.95 -40.05
C THR A 4 -42.53 -14.62 -39.08
N THR A 5 -41.61 -15.52 -39.51
CA THR A 5 -40.77 -16.30 -38.59
C THR A 5 -39.32 -15.75 -38.41
N THR A 6 -38.90 -14.76 -39.23
CA THR A 6 -37.51 -14.34 -39.24
C THR A 6 -37.20 -13.11 -38.32
N ILE A 7 -38.23 -12.47 -37.77
CA ILE A 7 -38.03 -11.22 -36.96
C ILE A 7 -37.85 -11.55 -35.44
N MET A 8 -38.31 -12.70 -34.98
CA MET A 8 -38.17 -13.03 -33.52
C MET A 8 -36.78 -13.54 -33.12
N ALA A 9 -35.96 -14.04 -34.04
CA ALA A 9 -34.62 -14.54 -33.70
C ALA A 9 -33.58 -13.45 -33.52
N ALA A 10 -33.76 -12.26 -34.09
CA ALA A 10 -32.82 -11.16 -33.96
C ALA A 10 -32.95 -10.37 -32.64
N ALA A 11 -34.13 -10.37 -32.03
CA ALA A 11 -34.37 -9.62 -30.79
C ALA A 11 -33.78 -10.32 -29.55
N CYS A 12 -33.62 -11.64 -29.53
CA CYS A 12 -33.04 -12.38 -28.40
C CYS A 12 -31.51 -12.32 -28.33
N LEU A 13 -30.79 -12.02 -29.42
CA LEU A 13 -29.34 -11.95 -29.44
C LEU A 13 -28.80 -10.62 -28.90
N ALA A 14 -29.60 -9.57 -28.89
CA ALA A 14 -29.20 -8.24 -28.42
C ALA A 14 -29.16 -8.09 -26.88
N LEU A 15 -29.83 -8.98 -26.14
CA LEU A 15 -29.94 -8.93 -24.67
C LEU A 15 -28.79 -9.63 -23.92
N LEU A 16 -27.88 -10.33 -24.59
CA LEU A 16 -26.83 -11.13 -23.94
C LEU A 16 -25.46 -10.44 -23.86
N VAL A 17 -25.30 -9.22 -24.38
CA VAL A 17 -23.99 -8.56 -24.44
C VAL A 17 -23.78 -7.48 -23.37
N ALA A 18 -24.79 -7.13 -22.58
CA ALA A 18 -24.73 -5.97 -21.67
C ALA A 18 -24.34 -6.29 -20.20
N GLY A 19 -24.12 -7.54 -19.80
CA GLY A 19 -24.05 -7.89 -18.39
C GLY A 19 -22.76 -7.59 -17.59
N PRO A 20 -21.55 -7.95 -18.02
CA PRO A 20 -20.37 -7.86 -17.13
C PRO A 20 -19.71 -6.49 -17.06
N ALA A 21 -19.83 -5.66 -18.10
CA ALA A 21 -19.20 -4.33 -18.11
C ALA A 21 -19.96 -3.32 -17.21
N GLN A 22 -21.28 -3.40 -17.14
CA GLN A 22 -22.08 -2.51 -16.31
C GLN A 22 -21.89 -2.71 -14.80
N ALA A 23 -21.80 -3.97 -14.34
CA ALA A 23 -21.64 -4.28 -12.91
C ALA A 23 -20.30 -3.77 -12.34
N GLN A 24 -19.27 -3.68 -13.17
CA GLN A 24 -17.97 -3.15 -12.76
C GLN A 24 -17.96 -1.63 -12.68
N ASP A 25 -18.55 -0.97 -13.64
CA ASP A 25 -18.69 0.48 -13.65
C ASP A 25 -19.44 0.96 -12.39
N GLU A 26 -20.50 0.27 -11.98
CA GLU A 26 -21.22 0.56 -10.74
C GLU A 26 -20.38 0.34 -9.48
N THR A 27 -19.52 -0.68 -9.45
CA THR A 27 -18.63 -0.92 -8.30
C THR A 27 -17.57 0.18 -8.17
N GLU A 28 -16.95 0.56 -9.29
CA GLU A 28 -15.95 1.64 -9.30
C GLU A 28 -16.57 2.99 -8.95
N LYS A 29 -17.75 3.28 -9.46
CA LYS A 29 -18.55 4.46 -9.07
C LYS A 29 -18.88 4.47 -7.58
N ALA A 30 -19.27 3.33 -7.02
CA ALA A 30 -19.56 3.22 -5.58
C ALA A 30 -18.30 3.51 -4.73
N VAL A 31 -17.15 2.96 -5.09
CA VAL A 31 -15.88 3.23 -4.40
C VAL A 31 -15.49 4.70 -4.53
N GLU A 32 -15.65 5.30 -5.72
CA GLU A 32 -15.36 6.71 -5.91
C GLU A 32 -16.32 7.61 -5.12
N LYS A 33 -17.60 7.26 -5.06
CA LYS A 33 -18.56 7.96 -4.19
C LYS A 33 -18.13 7.93 -2.74
N TYR A 34 -17.66 6.77 -2.22
CA TYR A 34 -17.13 6.70 -0.85
C TYR A 34 -15.88 7.57 -0.67
N ARG A 35 -14.98 7.63 -1.65
CA ARG A 35 -13.82 8.54 -1.58
C ARG A 35 -14.22 10.01 -1.54
N GLN A 36 -15.25 10.40 -2.30
CA GLN A 36 -15.77 11.76 -2.23
C GLN A 36 -16.40 12.06 -0.86
N MET A 37 -17.19 11.14 -0.32
CA MET A 37 -17.73 11.28 1.04
C MET A 37 -16.63 11.44 2.09
N LEU A 38 -15.50 10.71 1.97
CA LEU A 38 -14.37 10.86 2.87
C LEU A 38 -13.61 12.19 2.71
N LYS A 39 -13.72 12.85 1.57
CA LYS A 39 -13.21 14.23 1.42
C LYS A 39 -14.09 15.25 2.11
N GLU A 40 -15.41 15.03 2.08
CA GLU A 40 -16.40 15.91 2.74
C GLU A 40 -16.43 15.68 4.25
N ASP A 41 -16.33 14.42 4.69
CA ASP A 41 -16.24 14.01 6.09
C ASP A 41 -15.08 13.02 6.30
N PRO A 42 -13.86 13.53 6.49
CA PRO A 42 -12.68 12.68 6.73
C PRO A 42 -12.82 11.76 7.95
N TRP A 43 -13.62 12.15 8.94
CA TRP A 43 -13.84 11.37 10.16
C TRP A 43 -14.62 10.07 9.91
N SER A 44 -15.31 9.95 8.79
CA SER A 44 -15.98 8.71 8.37
C SER A 44 -15.01 7.63 7.89
N ASN A 45 -13.70 7.91 7.82
CA ASN A 45 -12.70 6.91 7.43
C ASN A 45 -12.39 5.96 8.59
N PRO A 46 -12.72 4.65 8.51
CA PRO A 46 -12.45 3.70 9.58
C PRO A 46 -10.97 3.57 9.94
N ALA A 47 -10.06 3.89 9.01
CA ALA A 47 -8.62 3.84 9.25
C ALA A 47 -8.13 4.89 10.27
N LEU A 48 -8.93 5.94 10.55
CA LEU A 48 -8.57 6.93 11.56
C LEU A 48 -8.55 6.35 12.97
N LEU A 49 -9.39 5.36 13.27
CA LEU A 49 -9.34 4.64 14.55
C LEU A 49 -7.99 3.93 14.75
N ASP A 50 -7.43 3.38 13.66
CA ASP A 50 -6.10 2.78 13.70
C ASP A 50 -5.00 3.85 13.77
N ALA A 51 -5.17 5.01 13.15
CA ALA A 51 -4.24 6.12 13.29
C ALA A 51 -4.21 6.66 14.73
N ASP A 52 -5.36 6.84 15.37
CA ASP A 52 -5.47 7.28 16.78
C ASP A 52 -4.81 6.25 17.72
N ARG A 53 -5.06 4.96 17.49
CA ARG A 53 -4.39 3.88 18.23
C ARG A 53 -2.87 3.93 17.97
N GLY A 54 -2.44 4.18 16.77
CA GLY A 54 -1.03 4.33 16.39
C GLY A 54 -0.36 5.50 17.09
N GLU A 55 -1.06 6.63 17.23
CA GLU A 55 -0.58 7.79 18.02
C GLU A 55 -0.39 7.43 19.50
N ALA A 56 -1.35 6.75 20.09
CA ALA A 56 -1.24 6.29 21.47
C ALA A 56 -0.04 5.35 21.65
N LEU A 57 0.15 4.39 20.74
CA LEU A 57 1.29 3.47 20.76
C LEU A 57 2.64 4.18 20.57
N TRP A 58 2.71 5.20 19.71
CA TRP A 58 3.92 6.01 19.51
C TRP A 58 4.39 6.68 20.79
N LYS A 59 3.46 7.17 21.61
CA LYS A 59 3.70 7.89 22.86
C LYS A 59 3.78 6.96 24.09
N THR A 60 3.42 5.69 23.95
CA THR A 60 3.42 4.74 25.06
C THR A 60 4.75 4.01 25.17
N ALA A 61 5.29 3.95 26.38
CA ALA A 61 6.49 3.18 26.68
C ALA A 61 6.22 1.67 26.52
N ALA A 62 7.01 1.01 25.69
CA ALA A 62 6.84 -0.40 25.36
C ALA A 62 8.19 -1.15 25.31
N GLY A 63 8.10 -2.48 25.18
CA GLY A 63 9.24 -3.38 25.10
C GLY A 63 10.05 -3.48 26.38
N PRO A 64 11.11 -4.30 26.36
CA PRO A 64 12.01 -4.49 27.53
C PRO A 64 12.65 -3.19 28.03
N SER A 65 12.99 -2.27 27.11
CA SER A 65 13.59 -0.97 27.47
C SER A 65 12.59 0.05 28.01
N ARG A 66 11.29 -0.25 28.00
CA ARG A 66 10.21 0.66 28.41
C ARG A 66 10.35 2.06 27.82
N ALA A 67 10.69 2.13 26.53
CA ALA A 67 10.90 3.37 25.81
C ALA A 67 9.72 3.70 24.88
N THR A 68 9.44 4.99 24.70
CA THR A 68 8.50 5.48 23.66
C THR A 68 9.18 5.53 22.30
N LEU A 69 8.39 5.63 21.23
CA LEU A 69 8.92 5.88 19.88
C LEU A 69 9.18 7.36 19.58
N GLU A 70 8.92 8.27 20.52
CA GLU A 70 9.18 9.71 20.37
C GLU A 70 10.67 10.07 20.21
N LYS A 71 11.57 9.10 20.37
CA LYS A 71 12.99 9.25 20.03
C LYS A 71 13.35 8.66 18.67
N CYS A 72 12.40 8.04 17.98
CA CYS A 72 12.63 7.47 16.65
C CYS A 72 12.79 8.62 15.64
N ASP A 73 13.91 8.64 14.94
CA ASP A 73 14.14 9.56 13.84
C ASP A 73 13.66 8.94 12.54
N LEU A 74 12.62 9.52 11.96
CA LEU A 74 12.06 9.14 10.66
C LEU A 74 12.73 9.90 9.48
N GLY A 75 13.84 10.56 9.74
CA GLY A 75 14.61 11.31 8.75
C GLY A 75 14.44 12.83 8.82
N LYS A 76 13.65 13.31 9.80
CA LYS A 76 13.42 14.75 10.07
C LYS A 76 13.87 15.16 11.48
N GLY A 77 14.57 14.30 12.16
CA GLY A 77 14.96 14.43 13.55
C GLY A 77 14.09 13.56 14.49
N PRO A 78 14.61 13.28 15.71
CA PRO A 78 13.93 12.41 16.65
C PRO A 78 12.51 12.89 16.99
N GLY A 79 11.54 11.98 16.88
CA GLY A 79 10.14 12.22 17.25
C GLY A 79 9.32 13.04 16.23
N VAL A 80 9.95 13.59 15.20
CA VAL A 80 9.24 14.36 14.17
C VAL A 80 8.48 13.42 13.23
N VAL A 81 7.15 13.45 13.31
CA VAL A 81 6.27 12.64 12.46
C VAL A 81 5.67 13.45 11.30
N ASP A 82 5.47 14.76 11.51
CA ASP A 82 4.83 15.63 10.52
C ASP A 82 5.63 15.70 9.22
N GLY A 83 5.01 15.24 8.13
CA GLY A 83 5.61 15.21 6.81
C GLY A 83 6.70 14.14 6.61
N ALA A 84 7.01 13.32 7.63
CA ALA A 84 8.09 12.34 7.53
C ALA A 84 7.81 11.28 6.46
N PHE A 85 6.57 10.81 6.35
CA PHE A 85 6.20 9.80 5.36
C PHE A 85 6.40 10.29 3.92
N ALA A 86 6.25 11.58 3.67
CA ALA A 86 6.44 12.15 2.33
C ALA A 86 7.89 12.03 1.81
N GLU A 87 8.87 11.91 2.70
CA GLU A 87 10.29 11.81 2.39
C GLU A 87 10.85 10.37 2.46
N LEU A 88 9.99 9.38 2.69
CA LEU A 88 10.36 7.97 2.75
C LEU A 88 9.97 7.24 1.45
N PRO A 89 10.73 6.22 1.04
CA PRO A 89 11.96 5.67 1.64
C PRO A 89 13.18 6.61 1.51
N ARG A 90 14.18 6.40 2.39
CA ARG A 90 15.46 7.10 2.33
C ARG A 90 16.59 6.29 2.96
N TYR A 91 17.82 6.70 2.70
CA TYR A 91 18.99 6.15 3.39
C TYR A 91 19.07 6.67 4.84
N PHE A 92 19.31 5.77 5.78
CA PHE A 92 19.55 6.06 7.20
C PHE A 92 20.97 5.68 7.58
N ALA A 93 21.79 6.67 7.89
CA ALA A 93 23.21 6.47 8.19
C ALA A 93 23.43 5.63 9.48
N ASP A 94 22.55 5.78 10.48
CA ASP A 94 22.59 5.03 11.74
C ASP A 94 22.25 3.54 11.57
N ALA A 95 21.63 3.18 10.47
CA ALA A 95 21.32 1.79 10.12
C ALA A 95 22.14 1.27 8.92
N GLY A 96 22.85 2.16 8.22
CA GLY A 96 23.64 1.82 7.05
C GLY A 96 22.85 1.35 5.84
N LYS A 97 21.54 1.64 5.75
CA LYS A 97 20.69 1.14 4.67
C LYS A 97 19.49 2.04 4.36
N VAL A 98 18.90 1.84 3.19
CA VAL A 98 17.62 2.45 2.82
C VAL A 98 16.49 1.74 3.55
N MET A 99 15.57 2.52 4.10
CA MET A 99 14.38 2.01 4.77
C MET A 99 13.14 2.79 4.31
N ASP A 100 12.05 2.07 4.16
CA ASP A 100 10.70 2.63 4.13
C ASP A 100 10.18 2.86 5.55
N LEU A 101 8.96 3.40 5.68
CA LEU A 101 8.38 3.70 6.98
C LEU A 101 8.33 2.48 7.90
N GLU A 102 7.79 1.36 7.43
CA GLU A 102 7.58 0.17 8.27
C GLU A 102 8.90 -0.45 8.70
N THR A 103 9.89 -0.50 7.80
CA THR A 103 11.24 -0.99 8.13
C THR A 103 11.94 -0.08 9.13
N ARG A 104 11.76 1.24 9.03
CA ARG A 104 12.33 2.20 9.99
C ARG A 104 11.66 2.07 11.35
N LEU A 105 10.34 1.88 11.40
CA LEU A 105 9.62 1.62 12.64
C LEU A 105 10.08 0.31 13.31
N LEU A 106 10.25 -0.77 12.54
CA LEU A 106 10.83 -2.03 13.06
C LEU A 106 12.21 -1.80 13.68
N TRP A 107 13.06 -1.01 13.02
CA TRP A 107 14.39 -0.67 13.53
C TRP A 107 14.31 0.12 14.83
N CYS A 108 13.40 1.10 14.92
CA CYS A 108 13.19 1.87 16.16
C CYS A 108 12.63 1.00 17.29
N MET A 109 11.68 0.11 17.03
CA MET A 109 11.16 -0.83 18.03
C MET A 109 12.26 -1.76 18.54
N GLU A 110 13.13 -2.23 17.65
CA GLU A 110 14.30 -3.04 18.02
C GLU A 110 15.31 -2.24 18.86
N LYS A 111 15.74 -1.06 18.40
CA LYS A 111 16.84 -0.29 18.99
C LYS A 111 16.44 0.52 20.22
N LEU A 112 15.26 1.12 20.22
CA LEU A 112 14.79 1.96 21.31
C LEU A 112 14.03 1.15 22.38
N GLN A 113 13.10 0.29 21.93
CA GLN A 113 12.23 -0.46 22.81
C GLN A 113 12.82 -1.81 23.24
N GLY A 114 13.90 -2.27 22.59
CA GLY A 114 14.55 -3.55 22.88
C GLY A 114 13.71 -4.76 22.45
N MET A 115 12.79 -4.58 21.51
CA MET A 115 11.95 -5.67 21.02
C MET A 115 12.73 -6.61 20.13
N ASN A 116 12.38 -7.90 20.16
CA ASN A 116 13.00 -8.89 19.29
C ASN A 116 12.40 -8.78 17.88
N ARG A 117 13.26 -8.52 16.88
CA ARG A 117 12.85 -8.41 15.48
C ARG A 117 12.13 -9.66 14.97
N ALA A 118 12.61 -10.85 15.33
CA ALA A 118 11.99 -12.10 14.87
C ALA A 118 10.55 -12.25 15.35
N ASP A 119 10.24 -11.76 16.54
CA ASP A 119 8.87 -11.75 17.08
C ASP A 119 7.99 -10.72 16.36
N LEU A 120 8.53 -9.54 16.06
CA LEU A 120 7.82 -8.48 15.34
C LEU A 120 7.42 -8.92 13.91
N VAL A 121 8.28 -9.66 13.22
CA VAL A 121 8.03 -10.11 11.83
C VAL A 121 7.41 -11.49 11.71
N LYS A 122 7.24 -12.23 12.79
CA LYS A 122 6.70 -13.62 12.81
C LYS A 122 5.24 -13.70 12.39
N ARG A 123 4.46 -12.87 12.24
CA ARG A 123 3.10 -12.76 11.70
C ARG A 123 2.73 -11.28 11.68
N PRO A 124 3.41 -10.51 10.86
CA PRO A 124 3.31 -9.06 10.93
C PRO A 124 1.95 -8.56 10.43
N HIS A 125 1.25 -9.39 9.66
CA HIS A 125 -0.02 -9.02 9.06
C HIS A 125 -1.19 -9.73 9.73
N PRO A 126 -2.32 -9.04 9.95
CA PRO A 126 -3.52 -9.65 10.51
C PRO A 126 -4.17 -10.61 9.50
N ALA A 127 -4.89 -11.59 10.02
CA ALA A 127 -5.86 -12.33 9.21
C ALA A 127 -7.07 -11.44 8.89
N GLY A 128 -7.84 -11.80 7.86
CA GLY A 128 -9.06 -11.06 7.51
C GLY A 128 -10.01 -10.95 8.71
N GLY A 129 -10.61 -9.77 8.89
CA GLY A 129 -11.49 -9.46 10.00
C GLY A 129 -10.79 -9.17 11.34
N GLN A 130 -9.45 -9.24 11.38
CA GLN A 130 -8.68 -8.88 12.58
C GLN A 130 -8.15 -7.46 12.48
N PRO A 131 -8.02 -6.73 13.61
CA PRO A 131 -7.41 -5.40 13.62
C PRO A 131 -5.97 -5.42 13.07
N VAL A 132 -5.54 -4.31 12.50
CA VAL A 132 -4.14 -4.15 12.11
C VAL A 132 -3.22 -4.30 13.32
N LYS A 133 -2.03 -4.87 13.13
CA LYS A 133 -1.03 -4.99 14.19
C LYS A 133 -0.49 -3.63 14.60
N ASP A 134 0.13 -3.55 15.77
CA ASP A 134 0.62 -2.29 16.35
C ASP A 134 1.55 -1.52 15.40
N LEU A 135 2.48 -2.21 14.75
CA LEU A 135 3.34 -1.60 13.73
C LEU A 135 2.53 -0.95 12.60
N GLY A 136 1.51 -1.63 12.10
CA GLY A 136 0.63 -1.10 11.05
C GLY A 136 -0.21 0.09 11.52
N ALA A 137 -0.67 0.09 12.77
CA ALA A 137 -1.35 1.23 13.37
C ALA A 137 -0.42 2.44 13.48
N ILE A 138 0.80 2.25 13.99
CA ILE A 138 1.82 3.30 14.08
C ILE A 138 2.18 3.83 12.68
N ALA A 139 2.33 2.94 11.68
CA ALA A 139 2.58 3.35 10.30
C ALA A 139 1.42 4.18 9.73
N THR A 140 0.18 3.83 10.07
CA THR A 140 -1.03 4.58 9.68
C THR A 140 -1.05 5.97 10.30
N TYR A 141 -0.71 6.08 11.60
CA TYR A 141 -0.57 7.36 12.28
C TYR A 141 0.49 8.24 11.61
N VAL A 142 1.71 7.74 11.40
CA VAL A 142 2.78 8.53 10.79
C VAL A 142 2.42 8.97 9.36
N ALA A 143 1.81 8.08 8.57
CA ALA A 143 1.38 8.40 7.22
C ALA A 143 0.29 9.47 7.20
N SER A 144 -0.66 9.44 8.15
CA SER A 144 -1.73 10.43 8.28
C SER A 144 -1.19 11.86 8.49
N LYS A 145 -0.03 12.00 9.16
CA LYS A 145 0.65 13.29 9.38
C LYS A 145 1.34 13.85 8.12
N SER A 146 1.27 13.12 7.02
CA SER A 146 1.73 13.59 5.69
C SER A 146 0.57 13.77 4.71
N ASN A 147 -0.68 13.60 5.14
CA ASN A 147 -1.85 13.73 4.28
C ASN A 147 -1.92 15.13 3.63
N GLY A 148 -2.21 15.19 2.33
CA GLY A 148 -2.23 16.42 1.54
C GLY A 148 -0.85 16.88 1.06
N LEU A 149 0.26 16.30 1.55
CA LEU A 149 1.59 16.57 1.02
C LEU A 149 1.86 15.74 -0.25
N LYS A 150 2.92 16.09 -0.95
CA LYS A 150 3.39 15.34 -2.11
C LYS A 150 4.58 14.47 -1.73
N TYR A 151 4.68 13.28 -2.34
CA TYR A 151 5.90 12.48 -2.24
C TYR A 151 7.11 13.27 -2.74
N SER A 152 8.11 13.38 -1.87
CA SER A 152 9.34 14.12 -2.06
C SER A 152 10.59 13.31 -1.66
N ALA A 153 10.46 11.98 -1.57
CA ALA A 153 11.59 11.10 -1.35
C ALA A 153 12.60 11.27 -2.49
N LYS A 154 13.79 11.78 -2.16
CA LYS A 154 14.79 12.14 -3.18
C LYS A 154 15.29 10.92 -3.94
N LEU A 155 15.66 9.86 -3.23
CA LEU A 155 16.13 8.57 -3.78
C LEU A 155 17.24 8.71 -4.84
N ASP A 156 18.09 9.74 -4.69
CA ASP A 156 19.07 10.14 -5.70
C ASP A 156 20.52 9.82 -5.29
N ALA A 157 20.78 9.52 -4.01
CA ALA A 157 22.08 9.07 -3.57
C ALA A 157 22.41 7.67 -4.15
N PRO A 158 23.70 7.30 -4.30
CA PRO A 158 24.08 6.02 -4.92
C PRO A 158 23.40 4.80 -4.29
N GLN A 159 23.29 4.75 -2.95
CA GLN A 159 22.65 3.66 -2.21
C GLN A 159 21.14 3.61 -2.50
N GLU A 160 20.51 4.76 -2.60
CA GLU A 160 19.07 4.88 -2.87
C GLU A 160 18.75 4.51 -4.32
N LYS A 161 19.56 4.97 -5.29
CA LYS A 161 19.43 4.57 -6.70
C LYS A 161 19.55 3.06 -6.88
N ALA A 162 20.54 2.43 -6.23
CA ALA A 162 20.72 0.98 -6.30
C ALA A 162 19.48 0.23 -5.77
N VAL A 163 18.84 0.73 -4.70
CA VAL A 163 17.62 0.12 -4.15
C VAL A 163 16.42 0.32 -5.09
N VAL A 164 16.30 1.49 -5.74
CA VAL A 164 15.25 1.73 -6.76
C VAL A 164 15.44 0.80 -7.96
N GLU A 165 16.67 0.65 -8.45
CA GLU A 165 17.01 -0.24 -9.57
C GLU A 165 16.70 -1.71 -9.24
N LEU A 166 17.05 -2.15 -8.02
CA LEU A 166 16.66 -3.47 -7.52
C LEU A 166 15.13 -3.63 -7.52
N GLY A 167 14.41 -2.62 -7.01
CA GLY A 167 12.94 -2.64 -6.98
C GLY A 167 12.33 -2.73 -8.37
N GLN A 168 12.87 -1.99 -9.33
CA GLN A 168 12.48 -2.09 -10.73
C GLN A 168 12.75 -3.49 -11.29
N ALA A 169 13.93 -4.04 -11.07
CA ALA A 169 14.29 -5.39 -11.52
C ALA A 169 13.34 -6.44 -10.94
N VAL A 170 13.02 -6.36 -9.63
CA VAL A 170 12.08 -7.27 -8.97
C VAL A 170 10.65 -7.08 -9.50
N PHE A 171 10.21 -5.86 -9.77
CA PHE A 171 8.87 -5.57 -10.30
C PHE A 171 8.62 -6.26 -11.65
N PHE A 172 9.64 -6.34 -12.51
CA PHE A 172 9.55 -6.98 -13.82
C PHE A 172 9.97 -8.45 -13.83
N ARG A 173 10.59 -8.96 -12.74
CA ARG A 173 11.05 -10.34 -12.67
C ARG A 173 9.90 -11.31 -12.49
N ARG A 174 9.79 -12.27 -13.42
CA ARG A 174 8.85 -13.38 -13.32
C ARG A 174 9.35 -14.41 -12.31
N GLN A 175 8.44 -14.91 -11.49
CA GLN A 175 8.77 -15.84 -10.39
C GLN A 175 7.55 -16.66 -9.93
N GLY A 176 7.83 -17.65 -9.09
CA GLY A 176 6.80 -18.56 -8.58
C GLY A 176 6.33 -19.59 -9.63
N PRO A 177 5.49 -20.56 -9.21
CA PRO A 177 5.04 -21.66 -10.09
C PRO A 177 4.15 -21.20 -11.23
N HIS A 178 3.55 -20.02 -11.14
CA HIS A 178 2.71 -19.44 -12.19
C HIS A 178 3.47 -18.48 -13.10
N ASP A 179 4.78 -18.31 -12.89
CA ASP A 179 5.63 -17.43 -13.68
C ASP A 179 5.07 -16.00 -13.79
N PHE A 180 4.65 -15.40 -12.66
CA PHE A 180 4.16 -14.03 -12.58
C PHE A 180 5.24 -13.04 -12.14
N ALA A 181 5.08 -11.80 -12.61
CA ALA A 181 5.75 -10.61 -12.10
C ALA A 181 4.70 -9.59 -11.63
N CYS A 182 5.07 -8.59 -10.84
CA CYS A 182 4.19 -7.44 -10.60
C CYS A 182 3.76 -6.80 -11.93
N ALA A 183 4.70 -6.69 -12.87
CA ALA A 183 4.50 -6.19 -14.21
C ALA A 183 3.45 -6.97 -15.02
N THR A 184 3.27 -8.26 -14.77
CA THR A 184 2.22 -9.07 -15.45
C THR A 184 0.83 -8.44 -15.32
N CYS A 185 0.57 -7.83 -14.17
CA CYS A 185 -0.70 -7.19 -13.84
C CYS A 185 -0.64 -5.66 -13.84
N HIS A 186 0.53 -5.07 -13.57
CA HIS A 186 0.69 -3.65 -13.28
C HIS A 186 1.59 -2.86 -14.25
N ALA A 187 1.97 -3.44 -15.40
CA ALA A 187 2.77 -2.75 -16.42
C ALA A 187 2.02 -2.57 -17.75
N ASP A 188 0.70 -2.55 -17.70
CA ASP A 188 -0.16 -2.30 -18.85
C ASP A 188 -1.51 -1.75 -18.41
N SER A 189 -2.19 -0.98 -19.26
CA SER A 189 -3.52 -0.45 -18.98
C SER A 189 -4.60 -1.50 -19.16
N GLY A 190 -5.75 -1.31 -18.50
CA GLY A 190 -6.93 -2.15 -18.68
C GLY A 190 -6.84 -3.55 -18.09
N LYS A 191 -5.75 -3.88 -17.40
CA LYS A 191 -5.64 -5.17 -16.69
C LYS A 191 -6.63 -5.25 -15.55
N ARG A 192 -7.11 -6.46 -15.29
CA ARG A 192 -8.15 -6.71 -14.30
C ARG A 192 -7.91 -8.03 -13.58
N ILE A 193 -8.28 -8.06 -12.31
CA ILE A 193 -8.40 -9.28 -11.53
C ILE A 193 -9.79 -9.35 -10.89
N ARG A 194 -10.52 -10.43 -11.18
CA ARG A 194 -11.92 -10.56 -10.77
C ARG A 194 -12.74 -9.36 -11.30
N LEU A 195 -13.38 -8.60 -10.41
CA LEU A 195 -14.18 -7.40 -10.74
C LEU A 195 -13.43 -6.09 -10.51
N GLN A 196 -12.10 -6.12 -10.35
CA GLN A 196 -11.29 -4.92 -10.09
C GLN A 196 -10.39 -4.58 -11.27
N GLY A 197 -10.39 -3.33 -11.68
CA GLY A 197 -9.32 -2.74 -12.48
C GLY A 197 -8.01 -2.72 -11.69
N LEU A 198 -6.90 -2.99 -12.37
CA LEU A 198 -5.57 -2.94 -11.80
C LEU A 198 -4.85 -1.68 -12.27
N PRO A 199 -4.23 -0.91 -11.38
CA PRO A 199 -3.52 0.30 -11.77
C PRO A 199 -2.24 -0.04 -12.55
N TYR A 200 -1.91 0.78 -13.52
CA TYR A 200 -0.66 0.72 -14.29
C TYR A 200 0.47 1.37 -13.49
N LEU A 201 1.07 0.61 -12.55
CA LEU A 201 2.01 1.14 -11.55
C LEU A 201 3.38 1.50 -12.11
N SER A 202 3.77 1.03 -13.29
CA SER A 202 4.98 1.49 -13.98
C SER A 202 4.76 2.75 -14.82
N GLN A 203 3.53 3.27 -14.87
CA GLN A 203 3.18 4.53 -15.50
C GLN A 203 3.00 5.61 -14.43
N LYS A 204 3.74 6.73 -14.58
CA LYS A 204 3.88 7.77 -13.56
C LYS A 204 2.56 8.37 -13.09
N GLU A 205 1.67 8.71 -14.02
CA GLU A 205 0.44 9.43 -13.66
C GLU A 205 -0.56 8.54 -12.92
N GLU A 206 -0.65 7.25 -13.26
CA GLU A 206 -1.47 6.32 -12.49
C GLU A 206 -0.83 5.96 -11.15
N ALA A 207 0.49 5.77 -11.09
CA ALA A 207 1.20 5.52 -9.85
C ALA A 207 0.97 6.65 -8.83
N LYS A 208 1.05 7.92 -9.25
CA LYS A 208 0.77 9.09 -8.40
C LYS A 208 -0.63 9.06 -7.77
N GLN A 209 -1.63 8.57 -8.49
CA GLN A 209 -3.00 8.52 -8.00
C GLN A 209 -3.24 7.39 -6.98
N VAL A 210 -2.39 6.36 -6.98
CA VAL A 210 -2.66 5.11 -6.26
C VAL A 210 -1.74 4.91 -5.07
N ILE A 211 -0.43 5.20 -5.23
CA ILE A 211 0.58 4.88 -4.22
C ILE A 211 0.38 5.74 -2.97
N GLY A 212 0.07 7.02 -3.11
CA GLY A 212 -0.18 7.95 -2.01
C GLY A 212 -1.39 7.63 -1.13
N GLN A 213 -2.21 6.65 -1.50
CA GLN A 213 -3.37 6.25 -0.72
C GLN A 213 -3.07 5.15 0.31
N TRP A 214 -1.82 4.68 0.40
CA TRP A 214 -1.41 3.66 1.38
C TRP A 214 -0.65 4.30 2.55
N PRO A 215 -0.87 3.81 3.80
CA PRO A 215 -1.81 2.77 4.26
C PRO A 215 -3.26 3.04 3.89
N ALA A 216 -4.04 1.98 3.74
CA ALA A 216 -5.45 2.11 3.36
C ALA A 216 -6.35 1.11 4.09
N TYR A 217 -7.55 1.55 4.49
CA TYR A 217 -8.59 0.62 4.93
C TYR A 217 -9.10 -0.17 3.71
N ARG A 218 -9.04 -1.49 3.80
CA ARG A 218 -9.57 -2.38 2.77
C ARG A 218 -10.93 -2.93 3.19
N VAL A 219 -11.97 -2.54 2.46
CA VAL A 219 -13.35 -2.98 2.72
C VAL A 219 -13.48 -4.50 2.66
N SER A 220 -12.79 -5.14 1.69
CA SER A 220 -12.86 -6.60 1.51
C SER A 220 -12.23 -7.43 2.63
N THR A 221 -11.37 -6.83 3.44
CA THR A 221 -10.69 -7.49 4.58
C THR A 221 -11.01 -6.85 5.92
N THR A 222 -11.74 -5.72 5.89
CA THR A 222 -12.22 -4.98 7.08
C THR A 222 -11.11 -4.54 8.04
N HIS A 223 -9.92 -4.25 7.51
CA HIS A 223 -8.80 -3.68 8.29
C HIS A 223 -7.89 -2.80 7.43
N VAL A 224 -7.04 -2.04 8.09
CA VAL A 224 -6.00 -1.27 7.42
C VAL A 224 -4.90 -2.22 6.92
N MET A 225 -4.49 -2.02 5.67
CA MET A 225 -3.28 -2.60 5.11
C MET A 225 -2.24 -1.51 4.87
N THR A 226 -1.01 -1.78 5.25
CA THR A 226 0.16 -1.00 4.88
C THR A 226 0.65 -1.40 3.47
N MET A 227 1.63 -0.69 2.92
CA MET A 227 2.17 -1.05 1.61
C MET A 227 2.91 -2.40 1.67
N GLN A 228 3.69 -2.68 2.71
CA GLN A 228 4.35 -3.99 2.83
C GLN A 228 3.33 -5.12 2.96
N HIS A 229 2.26 -4.91 3.73
CA HIS A 229 1.17 -5.89 3.81
C HIS A 229 0.51 -6.11 2.44
N ARG A 230 0.29 -5.05 1.66
CA ARG A 230 -0.29 -5.17 0.31
C ARG A 230 0.63 -5.94 -0.65
N LEU A 231 1.93 -5.71 -0.58
CA LEU A 231 2.91 -6.46 -1.37
C LEU A 231 2.92 -7.95 -0.97
N TYR A 232 2.96 -8.23 0.33
CA TYR A 232 2.86 -9.59 0.86
C TYR A 232 1.58 -10.30 0.36
N ASP A 233 0.43 -9.64 0.44
CA ASP A 233 -0.86 -10.18 -0.02
C ASP A 233 -0.84 -10.51 -1.52
N CYS A 234 -0.22 -9.66 -2.37
CA CYS A 234 -0.03 -9.95 -3.79
C CYS A 234 0.87 -11.17 -4.02
N TYR A 235 2.00 -11.25 -3.33
CA TYR A 235 2.93 -12.38 -3.43
C TYR A 235 2.25 -13.69 -3.04
N TRP A 236 1.53 -13.67 -1.92
CA TRP A 236 0.77 -14.83 -1.45
C TRP A 236 -0.32 -15.27 -2.46
N GLN A 237 -1.12 -14.34 -2.98
CA GLN A 237 -2.18 -14.64 -3.94
C GLN A 237 -1.62 -15.21 -5.26
N MET A 238 -0.48 -14.72 -5.71
CA MET A 238 0.17 -15.15 -6.95
C MET A 238 1.10 -16.36 -6.75
N ARG A 239 1.15 -16.93 -5.53
CA ARG A 239 2.03 -18.07 -5.20
C ARG A 239 3.51 -17.78 -5.50
N MET A 240 3.91 -16.53 -5.39
CA MET A 240 5.31 -16.13 -5.43
C MET A 240 6.02 -16.56 -4.14
N PRO A 241 7.37 -16.60 -4.11
CA PRO A 241 8.12 -16.80 -2.86
C PRO A 241 7.65 -15.85 -1.77
N GLU A 242 7.68 -16.29 -0.51
CA GLU A 242 7.24 -15.44 0.62
C GLU A 242 8.02 -14.13 0.64
N LEU A 243 7.29 -13.02 0.73
CA LEU A 243 7.86 -11.69 0.85
C LEU A 243 7.95 -11.32 2.32
N GLU A 244 9.13 -11.43 2.88
CA GLU A 244 9.37 -11.13 4.29
C GLU A 244 9.29 -9.63 4.56
N MET A 245 8.63 -9.27 5.67
CA MET A 245 8.49 -7.87 6.09
C MET A 245 9.84 -7.25 6.44
N GLY A 246 10.10 -6.07 5.91
CA GLY A 246 11.35 -5.35 6.11
C GLY A 246 12.57 -6.00 5.44
N SER A 247 12.35 -6.91 4.47
CA SER A 247 13.39 -7.44 3.61
C SER A 247 13.86 -6.42 2.59
N ASP A 248 15.06 -6.59 2.06
CA ASP A 248 15.60 -5.70 1.02
C ASP A 248 14.70 -5.69 -0.23
N VAL A 249 14.04 -6.81 -0.53
CA VAL A 249 13.09 -6.92 -1.65
C VAL A 249 11.84 -6.08 -1.40
N SER A 250 11.26 -6.15 -0.21
CA SER A 250 10.07 -5.35 0.12
C SER A 250 10.36 -3.85 0.10
N VAL A 251 11.49 -3.44 0.69
CA VAL A 251 11.95 -2.04 0.68
C VAL A 251 12.25 -1.56 -0.74
N ALA A 252 12.90 -2.38 -1.56
CA ALA A 252 13.23 -2.04 -2.93
C ALA A 252 11.99 -1.84 -3.80
N LEU A 253 10.99 -2.73 -3.68
CA LEU A 253 9.70 -2.56 -4.36
C LEU A 253 9.01 -1.25 -3.96
N ILE A 254 8.99 -0.92 -2.67
CA ILE A 254 8.41 0.33 -2.18
C ILE A 254 9.19 1.53 -2.71
N ALA A 255 10.54 1.48 -2.73
CA ALA A 255 11.36 2.55 -3.27
C ALA A 255 11.09 2.79 -4.75
N TYR A 256 11.00 1.74 -5.56
CA TYR A 256 10.65 1.84 -6.98
C TYR A 256 9.25 2.44 -7.18
N LEU A 257 8.24 1.94 -6.46
CA LEU A 257 6.87 2.44 -6.56
C LEU A 257 6.75 3.89 -6.12
N THR A 258 7.41 4.29 -5.02
CA THR A 258 7.43 5.66 -4.53
C THR A 258 8.16 6.59 -5.51
N LYS A 259 9.30 6.15 -6.09
CA LYS A 259 10.01 6.93 -7.11
C LYS A 259 9.15 7.11 -8.36
N THR A 260 8.42 6.09 -8.78
CA THR A 260 7.47 6.19 -9.90
C THR A 260 6.33 7.18 -9.59
N ALA A 261 5.86 7.20 -8.34
CA ALA A 261 4.80 8.09 -7.86
C ALA A 261 5.31 9.47 -7.39
N GLU A 262 6.57 9.82 -7.63
CA GLU A 262 7.16 11.10 -7.16
C GLU A 262 6.32 12.31 -7.57
N GLY A 263 6.04 13.18 -6.59
CA GLY A 263 5.18 14.35 -6.75
C GLY A 263 3.68 14.04 -6.72
N GLY A 264 3.29 12.77 -6.53
CA GLY A 264 1.89 12.39 -6.27
C GLY A 264 1.45 12.81 -4.87
N GLU A 265 0.17 13.15 -4.73
CA GLU A 265 -0.41 13.54 -3.45
C GLU A 265 -0.56 12.34 -2.52
N ILE A 266 -0.26 12.54 -1.24
CA ILE A 266 -0.49 11.57 -0.17
C ILE A 266 -1.91 11.79 0.36
N ALA A 267 -2.75 10.78 0.19
CA ALA A 267 -4.13 10.72 0.69
C ALA A 267 -4.28 9.53 1.66
N ALA A 268 -3.33 9.40 2.59
CA ALA A 268 -3.27 8.35 3.60
C ALA A 268 -3.83 8.84 4.95
N PRO A 269 -4.56 7.96 5.66
CA PRO A 269 -4.98 6.64 5.24
C PRO A 269 -6.10 6.66 4.21
N GLY A 270 -5.92 5.90 3.14
CA GLY A 270 -6.91 5.83 2.06
C GLY A 270 -8.02 4.79 2.29
N LEU A 271 -8.92 4.69 1.29
CA LEU A 271 -9.94 3.65 1.23
C LEU A 271 -9.76 2.83 -0.05
N LYS A 272 -9.74 1.51 0.10
CA LYS A 272 -9.63 0.55 -1.00
C LYS A 272 -10.69 -0.55 -0.87
N ARG A 273 -11.06 -1.13 -2.00
CA ARG A 273 -11.95 -2.28 -2.03
C ARG A 273 -11.35 -3.52 -1.37
#